data_48b5776f1202db6a5a20eb3a5c455662
#
_entry.id   48b5776f1202db6a5a20eb3a5c455662
#
_cell.length_a   1.000
_cell.length_b   1.000
_cell.length_c   1.000
_cell.angle_alpha   90.00
_cell.angle_beta   90.00
_cell.angle_gamma   90.00
#
_symmetry.space_group_name_H-M   'P 1'
#
loop_
_entity.id
_entity.type
_entity.pdbx_description
1 polymer ?
#
loop_
_entity_poly.entity_id
_entity_poly.type
_entity_poly.pdbx_seq_one_letter_code
_entity_poly.pdbx_strand_id
1 'polypeptide(L)'
;MKIKSIKNLQNPFEGFGQWKEAIIEHKRKEYKVTFKQFEEGSELGINEGRISKLTINCGKAKLANYDRGWDIEPVDKDTKAVLEVILYNEG
;
A
#
# COMPACT_ATOMS: atom_id res chain seq x y z
N MET A 1 -15.84 2.50 -4.49
CA MET A 1 -14.54 1.82 -4.29
C MET A 1 -14.74 0.55 -3.49
N LYS A 2 -14.12 -0.53 -3.90
CA LYS A 2 -14.31 -1.83 -3.26
C LYS A 2 -12.97 -2.51 -3.02
N ILE A 3 -12.73 -2.94 -1.78
CA ILE A 3 -11.60 -3.80 -1.46
C ILE A 3 -12.01 -5.22 -1.82
N LYS A 4 -11.40 -5.80 -2.85
CA LYS A 4 -11.72 -7.15 -3.31
C LYS A 4 -11.04 -8.21 -2.47
N SER A 5 -9.82 -7.95 -2.04
CA SER A 5 -9.08 -8.87 -1.18
C SER A 5 -7.92 -8.15 -0.48
N ILE A 6 -7.57 -8.63 0.68
CA ILE A 6 -6.32 -8.27 1.36
C ILE A 6 -5.76 -9.60 1.87
N LYS A 7 -4.54 -9.93 1.49
CA LYS A 7 -3.92 -11.18 1.90
C LYS A 7 -2.51 -10.96 2.40
N ASN A 8 -2.07 -11.83 3.30
CA ASN A 8 -0.69 -11.85 3.76
C ASN A 8 0.17 -12.57 2.73
N LEU A 9 1.33 -12.00 2.44
CA LEU A 9 2.33 -12.63 1.60
C LEU A 9 3.37 -13.29 2.51
N GLN A 10 3.81 -14.50 2.16
CA GLN A 10 4.84 -15.16 2.92
C GLN A 10 6.20 -14.53 2.62
N ASN A 11 6.94 -14.25 3.69
CA ASN A 11 8.30 -13.77 3.56
C ASN A 11 9.18 -14.49 4.58
N PRO A 12 9.72 -15.66 4.24
CA PRO A 12 10.43 -16.51 5.21
C PRO A 12 11.76 -15.90 5.70
N PHE A 13 12.26 -14.87 5.05
CA PHE A 13 13.56 -14.29 5.39
C PHE A 13 13.48 -13.01 6.21
N GLU A 14 12.29 -12.49 6.47
CA GLU A 14 12.13 -11.27 7.24
C GLU A 14 11.50 -11.57 8.59
N GLY A 15 12.21 -11.20 9.66
CA GLY A 15 11.72 -11.38 11.02
C GLY A 15 10.78 -10.27 11.49
N PHE A 16 10.69 -9.15 10.77
CA PHE A 16 9.92 -7.99 11.18
C PHE A 16 9.01 -7.51 10.07
N GLY A 17 7.80 -7.13 10.45
CA GLY A 17 6.81 -6.64 9.53
C GLY A 17 6.14 -7.76 8.74
N GLN A 18 5.01 -7.43 8.17
CA GLN A 18 4.21 -8.34 7.37
C GLN A 18 3.98 -7.73 6.00
N TRP A 19 4.37 -8.45 4.94
CA TRP A 19 4.02 -8.07 3.59
C TRP A 19 2.58 -8.48 3.29
N LYS A 20 1.83 -7.56 2.73
CA LYS A 20 0.43 -7.77 2.35
C LYS A 20 0.19 -7.29 0.93
N GLU A 21 -0.83 -7.86 0.31
CA GLU A 21 -1.28 -7.45 -1.00
C GLU A 21 -2.78 -7.21 -0.96
N ALA A 22 -3.19 -6.03 -1.37
CA ALA A 22 -4.59 -5.68 -1.49
C ALA A 22 -4.95 -5.47 -2.95
N ILE A 23 -6.14 -5.93 -3.33
CA ILE A 23 -6.72 -5.65 -4.64
C ILE A 23 -7.93 -4.75 -4.40
N ILE A 24 -7.90 -3.58 -5.01
CA ILE A 24 -8.96 -2.57 -4.86
C ILE A 24 -9.53 -2.23 -6.22
N GLU A 25 -10.85 -2.36 -6.35
CA GLU A 25 -11.56 -1.94 -7.55
C GLU A 25 -12.06 -0.51 -7.36
N HIS A 26 -11.75 0.35 -8.32
CA HIS A 26 -12.18 1.75 -8.30
C HIS A 26 -12.40 2.22 -9.73
N LYS A 27 -13.61 2.70 -10.04
CA LYS A 27 -13.97 3.18 -11.37
C LYS A 27 -13.66 2.16 -12.48
N ARG A 28 -14.01 0.90 -12.24
CA ARG A 28 -13.81 -0.22 -13.19
C ARG A 28 -12.34 -0.56 -13.45
N LYS A 29 -11.43 -0.03 -12.64
CA LYS A 29 -10.01 -0.39 -12.71
C LYS A 29 -9.63 -1.16 -11.46
N GLU A 30 -8.68 -2.04 -11.61
CA GLU A 30 -8.16 -2.82 -10.50
C GLU A 30 -6.79 -2.31 -10.12
N TYR A 31 -6.64 -1.92 -8.85
CA TYR A 31 -5.38 -1.44 -8.30
C TYR A 31 -4.81 -2.49 -7.38
N LYS A 32 -3.55 -2.83 -7.60
CA LYS A 32 -2.82 -3.76 -6.76
C LYS A 32 -1.91 -2.97 -5.83
N VAL A 33 -2.13 -3.12 -4.53
CA VAL A 33 -1.33 -2.44 -3.52
C VAL A 33 -0.53 -3.47 -2.75
N THR A 34 0.79 -3.39 -2.83
CA THR A 34 1.69 -4.25 -2.07
C THR A 34 2.34 -3.39 -1.00
N PHE A 35 2.27 -3.79 0.25
CA PHE A 35 2.78 -2.96 1.34
C PHE A 35 3.36 -3.80 2.47
N LYS A 36 4.30 -3.20 3.21
CA LYS A 36 4.89 -3.80 4.39
C LYS A 36 4.36 -3.08 5.61
N GLN A 37 3.74 -3.83 6.51
CA GLN A 37 3.08 -3.32 7.69
C GLN A 37 3.77 -3.81 8.96
N PHE A 38 3.97 -2.93 9.91
CA PHE A 38 4.48 -3.26 11.23
C PHE A 38 3.34 -3.18 12.26
N GLU A 39 3.54 -3.74 13.44
CA GLU A 39 2.56 -3.67 14.52
C GLU A 39 2.38 -2.26 15.05
N GLU A 40 3.46 -1.49 15.07
CA GLU A 40 3.45 -0.12 15.57
C GLU A 40 3.89 0.86 14.49
N GLY A 41 3.39 2.08 14.58
CA GLY A 41 3.80 3.18 13.72
C GLY A 41 5.23 3.60 13.98
N SER A 42 5.85 4.25 13.00
CA SER A 42 7.22 4.75 13.12
C SER A 42 7.40 6.01 12.29
N GLU A 43 8.51 6.71 12.53
CA GLU A 43 8.88 7.87 11.72
C GLU A 43 9.08 7.54 10.25
N LEU A 44 9.40 6.28 9.95
CA LEU A 44 9.62 5.82 8.58
C LEU A 44 8.33 5.41 7.88
N GLY A 45 7.22 5.28 8.61
CA GLY A 45 5.94 4.91 8.03
C GLY A 45 5.23 6.09 7.38
N ILE A 46 4.33 5.79 6.43
CA ILE A 46 3.51 6.81 5.79
C ILE A 46 2.66 7.50 6.88
N ASN A 47 2.76 8.81 6.98
CA ASN A 47 2.08 9.61 8.00
C ASN A 47 2.41 9.13 9.43
N GLU A 48 3.63 8.67 9.63
CA GLU A 48 4.09 8.08 10.89
C GLU A 48 3.26 6.87 11.34
N GLY A 49 2.66 6.19 10.39
CA GLY A 49 1.85 5.00 10.63
C GLY A 49 2.66 3.71 10.53
N ARG A 50 1.94 2.60 10.36
CA ARG A 50 2.52 1.25 10.40
C ARG A 50 3.06 0.78 9.07
N ILE A 51 2.75 1.45 7.96
CA ILE A 51 3.20 1.05 6.62
C ILE A 51 4.48 1.78 6.28
N SER A 52 5.58 1.05 6.14
CA SER A 52 6.89 1.62 5.82
C SER A 52 7.30 1.44 4.37
N LYS A 53 6.63 0.56 3.64
CA LYS A 53 6.85 0.34 2.20
C LYS A 53 5.51 0.11 1.54
N LEU A 54 5.32 0.67 0.35
CA LEU A 54 4.05 0.54 -0.37
C LEU A 54 4.27 0.80 -1.85
N THR A 55 3.65 -0.02 -2.68
CA THR A 55 3.62 0.18 -4.12
C THR A 55 2.19 0.05 -4.60
N ILE A 56 1.73 0.99 -5.43
CA ILE A 56 0.42 0.92 -6.06
C ILE A 56 0.61 0.78 -7.56
N ASN A 57 0.09 -0.30 -8.12
CA ASN A 57 0.13 -0.58 -9.55
C ASN A 57 -1.29 -0.67 -10.11
N CYS A 58 -1.47 -0.20 -11.33
CA CYS A 58 -2.69 -0.42 -12.10
C CYS A 58 -2.26 -0.95 -13.47
N GLY A 59 -2.51 -2.24 -13.71
CA GLY A 59 -1.96 -2.90 -14.88
C GLY A 59 -0.42 -2.87 -14.86
N LYS A 60 0.18 -2.32 -15.90
CA LYS A 60 1.63 -2.22 -16.00
C LYS A 60 2.19 -0.90 -15.44
N ALA A 61 1.31 0.01 -15.05
CA ALA A 61 1.73 1.32 -14.55
C ALA A 61 1.99 1.28 -13.04
N LYS A 62 3.17 1.74 -12.64
CA LYS A 62 3.49 1.95 -11.23
C LYS A 62 3.11 3.39 -10.89
N LEU A 63 2.05 3.55 -10.10
CA LEU A 63 1.46 4.86 -9.82
C LEU A 63 1.95 5.48 -8.52
N ALA A 64 2.48 4.67 -7.62
CA ALA A 64 3.03 5.17 -6.36
C ALA A 64 4.05 4.18 -5.84
N ASN A 65 5.08 4.70 -5.18
CA ASN A 65 6.10 3.88 -4.51
C ASN A 65 6.64 4.63 -3.30
N TYR A 66 6.52 3.99 -2.15
CA TYR A 66 7.01 4.51 -0.88
C TYR A 66 7.97 3.49 -0.27
N ASP A 67 9.19 3.92 0.03
CA ASP A 67 10.19 3.10 0.71
C ASP A 67 10.86 3.97 1.76
N ARG A 68 10.24 4.07 2.94
CA ARG A 68 10.66 4.93 4.05
C ARG A 68 10.72 6.41 3.66
N GLY A 69 10.05 6.76 2.59
CA GLY A 69 9.93 8.07 1.98
C GLY A 69 9.34 7.90 0.58
N TRP A 70 8.80 8.96 0.02
CA TRP A 70 8.19 8.86 -1.31
C TRP A 70 9.24 8.86 -2.42
N ASP A 71 9.26 7.79 -3.22
CA ASP A 71 9.99 7.73 -4.48
C ASP A 71 9.10 8.21 -5.62
N ILE A 72 7.85 7.74 -5.64
CA ILE A 72 6.84 8.15 -6.59
C ILE A 72 5.60 8.49 -5.77
N GLU A 73 5.28 9.77 -5.67
CA GLU A 73 4.06 10.19 -4.99
C GLU A 73 2.86 10.00 -5.91
N PRO A 74 1.71 9.57 -5.37
CA PRO A 74 0.50 9.52 -6.19
C PRO A 74 0.09 10.93 -6.56
N VAL A 75 -0.19 11.16 -7.85
CA VAL A 75 -0.53 12.50 -8.35
C VAL A 75 -1.98 12.61 -8.81
N ASP A 76 -2.60 11.52 -9.24
CA ASP A 76 -3.98 11.55 -9.69
C ASP A 76 -4.95 11.25 -8.54
N LYS A 77 -6.17 11.75 -8.68
CA LYS A 77 -7.20 11.60 -7.64
C LYS A 77 -7.51 10.14 -7.30
N ASP A 78 -7.53 9.28 -8.31
CA ASP A 78 -7.91 7.89 -8.12
C ASP A 78 -6.86 7.12 -7.33
N THR A 79 -5.58 7.33 -7.65
CA THR A 79 -4.49 6.68 -6.91
C THR A 79 -4.44 7.20 -5.47
N LYS A 80 -4.64 8.52 -5.27
CA LYS A 80 -4.70 9.09 -3.93
C LYS A 80 -5.85 8.50 -3.12
N ALA A 81 -7.00 8.28 -3.74
CA ALA A 81 -8.15 7.68 -3.07
C ALA A 81 -7.87 6.23 -2.66
N VAL A 82 -7.20 5.47 -3.52
CA VAL A 82 -6.78 4.10 -3.20
C VAL A 82 -5.82 4.10 -2.02
N LEU A 83 -4.84 5.00 -2.02
CA LEU A 83 -3.90 5.13 -0.90
C LEU A 83 -4.63 5.44 0.41
N GLU A 84 -5.58 6.38 0.39
CA GLU A 84 -6.33 6.74 1.58
C GLU A 84 -7.11 5.56 2.16
N VAL A 85 -7.70 4.73 1.30
CA VAL A 85 -8.43 3.55 1.75
C VAL A 85 -7.48 2.56 2.45
N ILE A 86 -6.30 2.34 1.89
CA ILE A 86 -5.31 1.46 2.51
C ILE A 86 -4.85 2.03 3.86
N LEU A 87 -4.55 3.32 3.92
CA LEU A 87 -4.11 3.95 5.17
C LEU A 87 -5.20 3.94 6.23
N TYR A 88 -6.46 4.10 5.83
CA TYR A 88 -7.58 4.03 6.76
C TYR A 88 -7.73 2.64 7.38
N ASN A 89 -7.60 1.60 6.57
CA ASN A 89 -7.82 0.22 7.01
C ASN A 89 -6.59 -0.43 7.64
N GLU A 90 -5.39 -0.10 7.16
CA GLU A 90 -4.17 -0.82 7.51
C GLU A 90 -3.03 0.07 8.03
N GLY A 91 -3.17 1.36 7.89
CA GLY A 91 -2.12 2.31 8.28
C GLY A 91 -1.87 2.50 9.75
#